data_516257cfd05080f20b49799292d5fa89
#
_entry.id   516257cfd05080f20b49799292d5fa89
#
_cell.length_a   1.000
_cell.length_b   1.000
_cell.length_c   1.000
_cell.angle_alpha   90.00
_cell.angle_beta   90.00
_cell.angle_gamma   90.00
#
_symmetry.space_group_name_H-M   'P 1'
#
loop_
_entity.id
_entity.type
_entity.pdbx_description
1 polymer ?
#
loop_
_entity_poly.entity_id
_entity_poly.type
_entity_poly.pdbx_seq_one_letter_code
_entity_poly.pdbx_strand_id
1 'polypeptide(L)'
;MCLTSGVPESATESEIIAATPEHCFAVATDVERYPEWAHDVKEATIRERDSQMRPVLVDYRVAALGRSTSYSLKYDYSQAPKSISWHLVQGDIERAIDGEYRFEIAGEATKVTYLLSIELIVPIPGFIKRRAEGRILHTLKELKVRCES
;
A
#
# COMPACT_ATOMS: atom_id res chain seq x y z
N MET A 1 27.52 -7.68 6.46
CA MET A 1 26.86 -7.61 6.25
C MET A 1 26.19 -7.48 5.60
N CYS A 2 26.18 -7.58 5.34
CA CYS A 2 25.51 -7.55 4.83
C CYS A 2 24.85 -7.29 4.20
N LEU A 3 24.91 -7.45 3.86
CA LEU A 3 24.32 -7.24 3.21
C LEU A 3 23.56 -6.96 2.70
N THR A 4 23.65 -7.40 2.91
CA THR A 4 22.34 -6.90 2.62
C THR A 4 22.02 -6.63 1.15
N SER A 5 22.92 -6.87 0.32
CA SER A 5 22.65 -6.72 -1.10
C SER A 5 21.52 -7.68 -1.49
N GLY A 6 20.51 -7.18 -2.23
CA GLY A 6 19.37 -7.98 -2.63
C GLY A 6 18.29 -8.12 -1.57
N VAL A 7 18.50 -7.61 -0.35
CA VAL A 7 17.47 -7.60 0.68
C VAL A 7 16.74 -6.26 0.61
N PRO A 8 15.42 -6.26 0.36
CA PRO A 8 14.68 -5.00 0.30
C PRO A 8 14.68 -4.31 1.66
N GLU A 9 14.82 -3.01 1.65
CA GLU A 9 14.65 -2.24 2.87
C GLU A 9 13.16 -2.10 3.16
N SER A 10 12.81 -2.15 4.44
CA SER A 10 11.45 -1.94 4.90
C SER A 10 11.29 -0.54 5.45
N ALA A 11 10.15 0.07 5.18
CA ALA A 11 9.77 1.37 5.73
C ALA A 11 8.43 1.21 6.45
N THR A 12 8.25 1.96 7.52
CA THR A 12 7.05 1.85 8.36
C THR A 12 6.59 3.23 8.79
N GLU A 13 5.29 3.46 8.71
CA GLU A 13 4.64 4.66 9.22
C GLU A 13 3.36 4.27 9.96
N SER A 14 2.95 5.09 10.91
CA SER A 14 1.70 4.89 11.64
C SER A 14 0.96 6.21 11.79
N GLU A 15 -0.38 6.13 11.83
CA GLU A 15 -1.24 7.28 12.07
C GLU A 15 -2.38 6.84 12.98
N ILE A 16 -2.83 7.78 13.82
CA ILE A 16 -4.05 7.59 14.61
C ILE A 16 -5.18 8.20 13.79
N ILE A 17 -6.16 7.38 13.46
CA ILE A 17 -7.29 7.78 12.61
C ILE A 17 -8.56 7.78 13.45
N ALA A 18 -9.30 8.88 13.43
CA ALA A 18 -10.54 9.03 14.20
C ALA A 18 -11.70 8.33 13.49
N ALA A 19 -11.59 7.01 13.39
CA ALA A 19 -12.58 6.14 12.78
C ALA A 19 -12.42 4.74 13.36
N THR A 20 -13.42 3.89 13.19
CA THR A 20 -13.33 2.51 13.69
C THR A 20 -12.39 1.68 12.83
N PRO A 21 -11.81 0.59 13.38
CA PRO A 21 -10.99 -0.32 12.57
C PRO A 21 -11.74 -0.85 11.35
N GLU A 22 -13.02 -1.17 11.51
CA GLU A 22 -13.87 -1.68 10.42
C GLU A 22 -13.99 -0.65 9.29
N HIS A 23 -14.17 0.61 9.64
CA HIS A 23 -14.27 1.68 8.64
C HIS A 23 -12.92 1.88 7.93
N CYS A 24 -11.82 1.91 8.70
CA CYS A 24 -10.48 2.04 8.12
C CYS A 24 -10.17 0.89 7.17
N PHE A 25 -10.52 -0.34 7.57
CA PHE A 25 -10.35 -1.52 6.73
C PHE A 25 -11.17 -1.41 5.44
N ALA A 26 -12.42 -0.97 5.56
CA ALA A 26 -13.30 -0.83 4.39
C ALA A 26 -12.75 0.17 3.39
N VAL A 27 -12.25 1.31 3.86
CA VAL A 27 -11.66 2.33 2.97
C VAL A 27 -10.37 1.80 2.35
N ALA A 28 -9.52 1.14 3.14
CA ALA A 28 -8.23 0.63 2.66
C ALA A 28 -8.38 -0.49 1.63
N THR A 29 -9.50 -1.22 1.64
CA THR A 29 -9.74 -2.32 0.71
C THR A 29 -10.64 -1.94 -0.46
N ASP A 30 -11.21 -0.75 -0.45
CA ASP A 30 -12.02 -0.24 -1.57
C ASP A 30 -11.08 0.37 -2.63
N VAL A 31 -10.32 -0.49 -3.27
CA VAL A 31 -9.19 -0.07 -4.12
C VAL A 31 -9.64 0.66 -5.38
N GLU A 32 -10.86 0.40 -5.88
CA GLU A 32 -11.35 1.10 -7.07
C GLU A 32 -11.52 2.60 -6.84
N ARG A 33 -11.66 3.02 -5.60
CA ARG A 33 -11.82 4.42 -5.25
C ARG A 33 -10.49 5.10 -4.89
N TYR A 34 -9.39 4.37 -4.92
CA TYR A 34 -8.08 4.96 -4.62
C TYR A 34 -7.78 6.22 -5.44
N PRO A 35 -8.09 6.27 -6.74
CA PRO A 35 -7.84 7.52 -7.48
C PRO A 35 -8.56 8.75 -6.94
N GLU A 36 -9.62 8.57 -6.14
CA GLU A 36 -10.37 9.69 -5.56
C GLU A 36 -9.60 10.37 -4.43
N TRP A 37 -8.72 9.65 -3.74
CA TRP A 37 -8.07 10.20 -2.55
C TRP A 37 -6.56 9.91 -2.47
N ALA A 38 -6.06 8.88 -3.11
CA ALA A 38 -4.62 8.57 -3.15
C ALA A 38 -4.05 9.22 -4.41
N HIS A 39 -3.46 10.40 -4.26
CA HIS A 39 -3.09 11.27 -5.38
C HIS A 39 -2.20 10.63 -6.44
N ASP A 40 -1.30 9.75 -6.00
CA ASP A 40 -0.37 9.13 -6.95
C ASP A 40 -0.98 7.95 -7.70
N VAL A 41 -2.11 7.42 -7.23
CA VAL A 41 -2.80 6.32 -7.91
C VAL A 41 -3.69 6.91 -8.99
N LYS A 42 -3.37 6.59 -10.25
CA LYS A 42 -4.12 7.10 -11.41
C LYS A 42 -5.23 6.16 -11.84
N GLU A 43 -4.99 4.86 -11.75
CA GLU A 43 -5.97 3.84 -12.10
C GLU A 43 -5.81 2.64 -11.18
N ALA A 44 -6.94 2.02 -10.84
CA ALA A 44 -6.96 0.76 -10.09
C ALA A 44 -8.08 -0.09 -10.70
N THR A 45 -7.71 -1.24 -11.26
CA THR A 45 -8.64 -2.14 -11.93
C THR A 45 -8.60 -3.50 -11.26
N ILE A 46 -9.74 -3.95 -10.73
CA ILE A 46 -9.84 -5.25 -10.09
C ILE A 46 -9.95 -6.32 -11.17
N ARG A 47 -8.99 -7.26 -11.17
CA ARG A 47 -8.94 -8.37 -12.11
C ARG A 47 -9.62 -9.61 -11.56
N GLU A 48 -9.48 -9.85 -10.25
CA GLU A 48 -10.08 -11.02 -9.58
C GLU A 48 -10.60 -10.62 -8.22
N ARG A 49 -11.70 -11.28 -7.83
CA ARG A 49 -12.29 -11.14 -6.50
C ARG A 49 -12.41 -12.51 -5.85
N ASP A 50 -12.40 -12.56 -4.52
CA ASP A 50 -12.59 -13.83 -3.80
C ASP A 50 -14.09 -14.15 -3.65
N SER A 51 -14.39 -15.23 -2.94
CA SER A 51 -15.77 -15.67 -2.71
C SER A 51 -16.60 -14.65 -1.94
N GLN A 52 -15.96 -13.72 -1.23
CA GLN A 52 -16.63 -12.66 -0.49
C GLN A 52 -16.63 -11.35 -1.28
N MET A 53 -16.30 -11.41 -2.56
CA MET A 53 -16.25 -10.28 -3.48
C MET A 53 -15.18 -9.24 -3.15
N ARG A 54 -14.19 -9.61 -2.35
CA ARG A 54 -13.06 -8.73 -2.02
C ARG A 54 -12.03 -8.75 -3.15
N PRO A 55 -11.40 -7.61 -3.47
CA PRO A 55 -10.40 -7.58 -4.54
C PRO A 55 -9.16 -8.39 -4.14
N VAL A 56 -8.77 -9.32 -4.99
CA VAL A 56 -7.63 -10.21 -4.75
C VAL A 56 -6.49 -9.89 -5.71
N LEU A 57 -6.78 -9.65 -6.97
CA LEU A 57 -5.77 -9.27 -7.97
C LEU A 57 -6.18 -7.94 -8.56
N VAL A 58 -5.29 -6.95 -8.45
CA VAL A 58 -5.57 -5.58 -8.85
C VAL A 58 -4.42 -5.03 -9.69
N ASP A 59 -4.77 -4.43 -10.84
CA ASP A 59 -3.81 -3.72 -11.69
C ASP A 59 -3.84 -2.25 -11.32
N TYR A 60 -2.67 -1.67 -11.10
CA TYR A 60 -2.51 -0.26 -10.77
C TYR A 60 -1.68 0.46 -11.81
N ARG A 61 -2.01 1.73 -12.03
CA ARG A 61 -1.12 2.66 -12.70
C ARG A 61 -0.92 3.84 -11.74
N VAL A 62 0.34 4.11 -11.41
CA VAL A 62 0.67 5.14 -10.42
C VAL A 62 1.74 6.07 -10.96
N ALA A 63 1.79 7.28 -10.40
CA ALA A 63 2.88 8.21 -10.66
C ALA A 63 4.03 7.86 -9.73
N ALA A 64 5.23 7.70 -10.27
CA ALA A 64 6.42 7.38 -9.49
C ALA A 64 7.66 7.92 -10.20
N LEU A 65 8.55 8.56 -9.45
CA LEU A 65 9.85 9.03 -9.96
C LEU A 65 9.72 9.89 -11.23
N GLY A 66 8.69 10.74 -11.29
CA GLY A 66 8.47 11.65 -12.40
C GLY A 66 7.85 11.01 -13.64
N ARG A 67 7.36 9.80 -13.55
CA ARG A 67 6.78 9.05 -14.65
C ARG A 67 5.63 8.18 -14.15
N SER A 68 4.92 7.53 -15.06
CA SER A 68 3.93 6.53 -14.69
C SER A 68 4.56 5.14 -14.69
N THR A 69 4.10 4.30 -13.80
CA THR A 69 4.47 2.89 -13.79
C THR A 69 3.20 2.06 -13.52
N SER A 70 3.18 0.86 -14.08
CA SER A 70 2.05 -0.05 -13.91
C SER A 70 2.53 -1.33 -13.24
N TYR A 71 1.72 -1.84 -12.33
CA TYR A 71 2.03 -3.10 -11.65
C TYR A 71 0.74 -3.76 -11.16
N SER A 72 0.83 -5.05 -10.86
CA SER A 72 -0.29 -5.82 -10.34
C SER A 72 0.06 -6.36 -8.98
N LEU A 73 -0.88 -6.24 -8.04
CA LEU A 73 -0.73 -6.71 -6.66
C LEU A 73 -1.74 -7.79 -6.38
N LYS A 74 -1.32 -8.78 -5.60
CA LYS A 74 -2.21 -9.80 -5.06
C LYS A 74 -2.38 -9.57 -3.56
N TYR A 75 -3.63 -9.54 -3.12
CA TYR A 75 -4.00 -9.26 -1.72
C TYR A 75 -4.27 -10.54 -0.96
N ASP A 76 -3.85 -10.56 0.30
CA ASP A 76 -4.03 -11.67 1.22
C ASP A 76 -4.91 -11.20 2.38
N TYR A 77 -6.09 -11.80 2.52
CA TYR A 77 -7.07 -11.49 3.56
C TYR A 77 -7.06 -12.47 4.72
N SER A 78 -6.04 -13.34 4.81
CA SER A 78 -6.01 -14.39 5.84
C SER A 78 -6.02 -13.84 7.27
N GLN A 79 -5.58 -12.59 7.47
CA GLN A 79 -5.57 -11.94 8.78
C GLN A 79 -6.62 -10.83 8.90
N ALA A 80 -7.54 -10.75 7.93
CA ALA A 80 -8.59 -9.74 7.96
C ALA A 80 -9.53 -9.95 9.13
N PRO A 81 -10.07 -8.90 9.73
CA PRO A 81 -9.88 -7.47 9.42
C PRO A 81 -8.74 -6.80 10.19
N LYS A 82 -7.92 -7.56 10.93
CA LYS A 82 -6.82 -7.01 11.72
C LYS A 82 -5.70 -6.46 10.83
N SER A 83 -5.48 -7.09 9.71
CA SER A 83 -4.49 -6.64 8.75
C SER A 83 -4.87 -7.09 7.35
N ILE A 84 -4.28 -6.45 6.37
CA ILE A 84 -4.34 -6.84 4.96
C ILE A 84 -2.96 -6.69 4.38
N SER A 85 -2.48 -7.70 3.66
CA SER A 85 -1.16 -7.65 3.04
C SER A 85 -1.28 -7.88 1.54
N TRP A 86 -0.22 -7.52 0.83
CA TRP A 86 -0.17 -7.69 -0.62
C TRP A 86 1.25 -7.87 -1.08
N HIS A 87 1.38 -8.48 -2.27
CA HIS A 87 2.68 -8.64 -2.89
C HIS A 87 2.56 -8.45 -4.41
N LEU A 88 3.70 -8.12 -5.01
CA LEU A 88 3.79 -7.89 -6.46
C LEU A 88 3.63 -9.20 -7.23
N VAL A 89 2.80 -9.17 -8.29
CA VAL A 89 2.69 -10.25 -9.25
C VAL A 89 3.50 -9.93 -10.49
N GLN A 90 3.37 -8.70 -11.00
CA GLN A 90 4.19 -8.23 -12.12
C GLN A 90 4.25 -6.70 -12.10
N GLY A 91 5.30 -6.12 -12.65
CA GLY A 91 5.45 -4.68 -12.71
C GLY A 91 6.38 -4.27 -13.82
N ASP A 92 6.29 -2.99 -14.22
CA ASP A 92 7.13 -2.41 -15.26
C ASP A 92 8.58 -2.27 -14.80
N ILE A 93 8.77 -1.64 -13.64
CA ILE A 93 10.09 -1.34 -13.09
C ILE A 93 10.29 -1.98 -11.72
N GLU A 94 9.25 -2.56 -11.15
CA GLU A 94 9.26 -3.18 -9.82
C GLU A 94 9.69 -4.64 -9.93
N ARG A 95 10.62 -5.05 -9.07
CA ARG A 95 11.01 -6.45 -8.93
C ARG A 95 10.26 -7.10 -7.79
N ALA A 96 10.00 -6.35 -6.71
CA ALA A 96 9.26 -6.83 -5.57
C ALA A 96 8.54 -5.66 -4.89
N ILE A 97 7.34 -5.90 -4.44
CA ILE A 97 6.59 -5.02 -3.56
C ILE A 97 5.94 -5.91 -2.52
N ASP A 98 6.17 -5.61 -1.25
CA ASP A 98 5.47 -6.26 -0.16
C ASP A 98 4.94 -5.15 0.73
N GLY A 99 3.65 -5.20 1.00
CA GLY A 99 3.00 -4.19 1.82
C GLY A 99 2.00 -4.80 2.78
N GLU A 100 1.71 -4.04 3.83
CA GLU A 100 0.74 -4.47 4.82
C GLU A 100 0.17 -3.25 5.52
N TYR A 101 -1.15 -3.26 5.76
CA TYR A 101 -1.80 -2.37 6.71
C TYR A 101 -2.22 -3.17 7.93
N ARG A 102 -1.94 -2.64 9.11
CA ARG A 102 -2.41 -3.20 10.38
C ARG A 102 -3.36 -2.20 11.02
N PHE A 103 -4.47 -2.71 11.56
CA PHE A 103 -5.53 -1.90 12.14
C PHE A 103 -5.69 -2.28 13.60
N GLU A 104 -5.29 -1.41 14.51
CA GLU A 104 -5.33 -1.68 15.96
C GLU A 104 -6.23 -0.68 16.65
N ILE A 105 -7.06 -1.16 17.59
CA ILE A 105 -7.91 -0.28 18.38
C ILE A 105 -7.04 0.62 19.25
N ALA A 106 -7.34 1.93 19.23
CA ALA A 106 -6.65 2.93 20.03
C ALA A 106 -7.70 3.83 20.68
N GLY A 107 -8.32 3.35 21.78
CA GLY A 107 -9.45 4.01 22.40
C GLY A 107 -10.65 4.02 21.45
N GLU A 108 -11.15 5.19 21.10
CA GLU A 108 -12.24 5.35 20.14
C GLU A 108 -11.71 5.52 18.70
N ALA A 109 -10.39 5.54 18.54
CA ALA A 109 -9.74 5.69 17.25
C ALA A 109 -9.09 4.38 16.83
N THR A 110 -8.41 4.39 15.70
CA THR A 110 -7.65 3.25 15.19
C THR A 110 -6.22 3.69 14.90
N LYS A 111 -5.27 2.89 15.36
CA LYS A 111 -3.88 3.06 14.95
C LYS A 111 -3.70 2.22 13.69
N VAL A 112 -3.42 2.88 12.58
CA VAL A 112 -3.13 2.21 11.31
C VAL A 112 -1.63 2.28 11.07
N THR A 113 -1.01 1.12 10.85
CA THR A 113 0.41 1.01 10.55
C THR A 113 0.56 0.51 9.12
N TYR A 114 1.36 1.21 8.34
CA TYR A 114 1.67 0.85 6.95
C TYR A 114 3.12 0.38 6.90
N LEU A 115 3.31 -0.87 6.48
CA LEU A 115 4.64 -1.45 6.29
C LEU A 115 4.85 -1.64 4.80
N LEU A 116 6.01 -1.24 4.30
CA LEU A 116 6.29 -1.25 2.86
C LEU A 116 7.72 -1.69 2.60
N SER A 117 7.89 -2.59 1.63
CA SER A 117 9.19 -3.01 1.12
C SER A 117 9.10 -3.01 -0.40
N ILE A 118 10.01 -2.30 -1.06
CA ILE A 118 10.05 -2.20 -2.52
C ILE A 118 11.45 -2.48 -3.03
N GLU A 119 11.53 -3.25 -4.10
CA GLU A 119 12.78 -3.47 -4.83
C GLU A 119 12.50 -3.19 -6.30
N LEU A 120 13.38 -2.41 -6.94
CA LEU A 120 13.27 -2.06 -8.35
C LEU A 120 14.24 -2.89 -9.19
N ILE A 121 13.90 -3.08 -10.46
CA ILE A 121 14.75 -3.85 -11.38
C ILE A 121 16.02 -3.09 -11.78
N VAL A 122 16.01 -1.76 -11.61
CA VAL A 122 17.18 -0.93 -11.87
C VAL A 122 17.69 -0.36 -10.55
N PRO A 123 19.01 -0.25 -10.36
CA PRO A 123 19.53 0.36 -9.15
C PRO A 123 19.26 1.86 -9.16
N ILE A 124 18.89 2.40 -8.01
CA ILE A 124 18.72 3.84 -7.83
C ILE A 124 19.48 4.26 -6.57
N PRO A 125 19.96 5.52 -6.52
CA PRO A 125 20.59 6.00 -5.30
C PRO A 125 19.66 5.88 -4.09
N GLY A 126 20.24 5.56 -2.93
CA GLY A 126 19.45 5.34 -1.72
C GLY A 126 18.57 6.53 -1.33
N PHE A 127 19.07 7.77 -1.54
CA PHE A 127 18.26 8.95 -1.18
C PHE A 127 17.02 9.10 -2.08
N ILE A 128 17.11 8.66 -3.34
CA ILE A 128 15.95 8.67 -4.25
C ILE A 128 14.97 7.61 -3.82
N LYS A 129 15.47 6.42 -3.46
CA LYS A 129 14.62 5.33 -2.97
C LYS A 129 13.86 5.76 -1.71
N ARG A 130 14.55 6.38 -0.75
CA ARG A 130 13.91 6.85 0.48
C ARG A 130 12.85 7.90 0.21
N ARG A 131 13.09 8.79 -0.75
CA ARG A 131 12.10 9.80 -1.14
C ARG A 131 10.87 9.15 -1.74
N ALA A 132 11.07 8.15 -2.60
CA ALA A 132 9.97 7.42 -3.23
C ALA A 132 9.16 6.66 -2.19
N GLU A 133 9.82 5.98 -1.25
CA GLU A 133 9.13 5.27 -0.17
C GLU A 133 8.34 6.23 0.70
N GLY A 134 8.92 7.38 1.05
CA GLY A 134 8.23 8.39 1.84
C GLY A 134 6.98 8.91 1.13
N ARG A 135 7.05 9.05 -0.18
CA ARG A 135 5.90 9.50 -0.96
C ARG A 135 4.80 8.44 -0.98
N ILE A 136 5.18 7.16 -1.11
CA ILE A 136 4.21 6.07 -1.07
C ILE A 136 3.58 5.97 0.33
N LEU A 137 4.41 6.08 1.37
CA LEU A 137 3.92 6.03 2.75
C LEU A 137 3.02 7.22 3.08
N HIS A 138 3.15 8.32 2.35
CA HIS A 138 2.25 9.47 2.49
C HIS A 138 0.79 9.09 2.21
N THR A 139 0.57 8.00 1.47
CA THR A 139 -0.77 7.47 1.24
C THR A 139 -1.50 7.21 2.56
N LEU A 140 -0.76 6.89 3.62
CA LEU A 140 -1.35 6.68 4.94
C LEU A 140 -2.02 7.95 5.47
N LYS A 141 -1.40 9.12 5.23
CA LYS A 141 -2.00 10.40 5.64
C LYS A 141 -3.24 10.70 4.80
N GLU A 142 -3.21 10.34 3.53
CA GLU A 142 -4.37 10.49 2.64
C GLU A 142 -5.50 9.55 3.07
N LEU A 143 -5.15 8.33 3.49
CA LEU A 143 -6.12 7.38 4.06
C LEU A 143 -6.79 7.97 5.30
N LYS A 144 -5.98 8.59 6.19
CA LYS A 144 -6.51 9.22 7.40
C LYS A 144 -7.55 10.29 7.04
N VAL A 145 -7.23 11.17 6.11
CA VAL A 145 -8.16 12.22 5.67
C VAL A 145 -9.44 11.59 5.12
N ARG A 146 -9.30 10.56 4.30
CA ARG A 146 -10.46 9.90 3.69
C ARG A 146 -11.34 9.22 4.74
N CYS A 147 -10.74 8.53 5.71
CA CYS A 147 -11.50 7.85 6.76
C CYS A 147 -12.23 8.82 7.68
N GLU A 148 -11.66 10.01 7.88
CA GLU A 148 -12.21 11.01 8.79
C GLU A 148 -13.18 11.97 8.12
N SER A 149 -13.35 11.87 6.82
CA SER A 149 -14.24 12.76 6.08
C SER A 149 -15.71 12.30 6.10
#